data_c9b4856a1f8f55409e6d79f8ffdaab18
#
_entry.id   c9b4856a1f8f55409e6d79f8ffdaab18
#
_cell.length_a   1.000
_cell.length_b   1.000
_cell.length_c   1.000
_cell.angle_alpha   90.00
_cell.angle_beta   90.00
_cell.angle_gamma   90.00
#
_symmetry.space_group_name_H-M   'P 1'
#
loop_
_entity.id
_entity.type
_entity.pdbx_description
1 polymer ?
#
loop_
_entity_poly.entity_id
_entity_poly.type
_entity_poly.pdbx_seq_one_letter_code
_entity_poly.pdbx_strand_id
1 'polypeptide(L)'
;NLSLNHSQRLGNPTQAQILQNSIPQKLTCKAGKSIIGYNTIRHAYVEGSSEIVGNDFNGKGSAGIGVDVNGTSTIVKIHNNQIHNYSQVSAQGLSNVCIGIRVDGQAKADIFNNLIFDCYDRHGGGINHVGIGIFVPSTSGTSIIGNALWGCYKWNSNQSPNNRLVWAPFYNVIFKKNFLWKQQDRQSTTHFAGGVQSVDNIIENNQTAVVFNDLANGDFTPHPSSALINAGSSLPRYNDRDASRNDIGMFGGHNFIPDGRTTNKPIVLDLDVTPIAVPIGGSVTIELTGATVK
;
A
#
# COMPACT_ATOMS: atom_id res chain seq x y z
N ASN A 1 -12.73 4.32 -17.75
CA ASN A 1 -11.87 3.13 -17.66
C ASN A 1 -10.67 3.30 -18.57
N LEU A 2 -9.50 3.52 -18.00
CA LEU A 2 -8.26 3.44 -18.74
C LEU A 2 -7.77 1.99 -18.67
N SER A 3 -7.73 1.31 -19.80
CA SER A 3 -7.20 -0.05 -19.91
C SER A 3 -5.95 -0.01 -20.78
N LEU A 4 -4.82 -0.35 -20.19
CA LEU A 4 -3.57 -0.51 -20.92
C LEU A 4 -3.34 -2.00 -21.18
N ASN A 5 -3.68 -2.44 -22.37
CA ASN A 5 -3.34 -3.78 -22.86
C ASN A 5 -2.00 -3.72 -23.58
N HIS A 6 -0.96 -4.26 -22.98
CA HIS A 6 0.34 -4.39 -23.64
C HIS A 6 0.35 -5.66 -24.49
N SER A 7 -0.29 -5.60 -25.66
CA SER A 7 -0.24 -6.65 -26.69
C SER A 7 0.36 -6.18 -28.01
N GLN A 8 1.29 -5.24 -27.97
CA GLN A 8 2.11 -4.99 -29.15
C GLN A 8 3.47 -5.64 -28.98
N ARG A 9 3.65 -6.77 -29.67
CA ARG A 9 4.93 -7.39 -29.94
C ARG A 9 5.84 -6.43 -30.71
N LEU A 10 6.71 -5.75 -30.02
CA LEU A 10 7.95 -5.24 -30.60
C LEU A 10 9.03 -5.41 -29.53
N GLY A 11 10.11 -6.07 -29.89
CA GLY A 11 11.18 -6.53 -29.02
C GLY A 11 11.74 -5.43 -28.11
N ASN A 12 11.62 -5.63 -26.88
CA ASN A 12 12.03 -5.08 -25.60
C ASN A 12 10.79 -4.77 -24.73
N PRO A 13 10.77 -5.12 -23.46
CA PRO A 13 9.67 -4.78 -22.58
C PRO A 13 9.65 -3.26 -22.38
N THR A 14 8.84 -2.57 -23.16
CA THR A 14 8.59 -1.15 -22.96
C THR A 14 7.92 -0.98 -21.61
N GLN A 15 8.56 -0.28 -20.72
CA GLN A 15 8.02 0.10 -19.43
C GLN A 15 6.91 1.13 -19.63
N ALA A 16 5.68 0.80 -19.22
CA ALA A 16 4.58 1.75 -19.23
C ALA A 16 4.68 2.66 -18.00
N GLN A 17 4.59 3.97 -18.19
CA GLN A 17 4.55 4.95 -17.11
C GLN A 17 3.18 5.64 -17.09
N ILE A 18 2.54 5.62 -15.92
CA ILE A 18 1.25 6.27 -15.67
C ILE A 18 1.47 7.23 -14.51
N LEU A 19 1.65 8.48 -14.82
CA LEU A 19 2.09 9.48 -13.86
C LEU A 19 1.15 10.69 -13.84
N GLN A 20 0.86 11.16 -12.63
CA GLN A 20 0.17 12.43 -12.37
C GLN A 20 -1.19 12.61 -13.06
N ASN A 21 -1.97 11.54 -13.08
CA ASN A 21 -3.30 11.54 -13.66
C ASN A 21 -4.38 11.52 -12.58
N SER A 22 -5.55 12.03 -12.92
CA SER A 22 -6.78 11.77 -12.19
C SER A 22 -7.56 10.68 -12.91
N ILE A 23 -7.66 9.49 -12.28
CA ILE A 23 -8.32 8.31 -12.84
C ILE A 23 -9.52 7.97 -11.95
N PRO A 24 -10.70 8.53 -12.25
CA PRO A 24 -11.87 8.44 -11.36
C PRO A 24 -12.53 7.05 -11.33
N GLN A 25 -12.08 6.16 -12.20
CA GLN A 25 -12.60 4.80 -12.30
C GLN A 25 -11.49 3.78 -12.05
N LYS A 26 -11.51 2.67 -12.76
CA LYS A 26 -10.55 1.57 -12.64
C LYS A 26 -9.41 1.73 -13.64
N LEU A 27 -8.18 1.71 -13.14
CA LEU A 27 -6.98 1.48 -13.93
C LEU A 27 -6.73 -0.03 -14.01
N THR A 28 -6.41 -0.54 -15.19
CA THR A 28 -6.06 -1.95 -15.40
C THR A 28 -4.74 -2.06 -16.12
N CYS A 29 -3.76 -2.72 -15.49
CA CYS A 29 -2.45 -3.07 -16.04
C CYS A 29 -2.31 -4.59 -16.11
N LYS A 30 -2.32 -5.17 -17.33
CA LYS A 30 -2.38 -6.62 -17.48
C LYS A 30 -1.05 -7.31 -17.80
N ALA A 31 -0.05 -6.62 -18.29
CA ALA A 31 1.22 -7.26 -18.65
C ALA A 31 2.38 -6.26 -18.68
N GLY A 32 3.60 -6.81 -18.57
CA GLY A 32 4.83 -6.05 -18.68
C GLY A 32 5.27 -5.39 -17.37
N LYS A 33 6.29 -4.56 -17.44
CA LYS A 33 6.71 -3.69 -16.35
C LYS A 33 5.97 -2.37 -16.45
N SER A 34 5.44 -1.86 -15.32
CA SER A 34 4.81 -0.54 -15.30
C SER A 34 5.15 0.22 -14.02
N ILE A 35 5.17 1.54 -14.13
CA ILE A 35 5.23 2.45 -12.99
C ILE A 35 3.91 3.21 -12.94
N ILE A 36 3.21 3.12 -11.83
CA ILE A 36 1.98 3.84 -11.53
C ILE A 36 2.29 4.79 -10.39
N GLY A 37 2.52 6.05 -10.70
CA GLY A 37 3.04 6.99 -9.71
C GLY A 37 2.31 8.32 -9.67
N TYR A 38 2.14 8.85 -8.46
CA TYR A 38 1.64 10.20 -8.18
C TYR A 38 0.28 10.53 -8.81
N ASN A 39 -0.58 9.52 -8.93
CA ASN A 39 -1.92 9.69 -9.48
C ASN A 39 -2.96 9.78 -8.35
N THR A 40 -4.11 10.37 -8.66
CA THR A 40 -5.34 10.16 -7.89
C THR A 40 -6.16 9.10 -8.60
N ILE A 41 -6.32 7.93 -7.98
CA ILE A 41 -6.93 6.74 -8.59
C ILE A 41 -8.05 6.22 -7.69
N ARG A 42 -9.13 5.72 -8.28
CA ARG A 42 -10.15 5.03 -7.49
C ARG A 42 -9.81 3.57 -7.25
N HIS A 43 -9.39 2.85 -8.29
CA HIS A 43 -9.01 1.43 -8.22
C HIS A 43 -7.88 1.13 -9.19
N ALA A 44 -6.90 0.34 -8.79
CA ALA A 44 -5.92 -0.23 -9.70
C ALA A 44 -5.99 -1.76 -9.66
N TYR A 45 -6.05 -2.37 -10.83
CA TYR A 45 -5.94 -3.82 -11.02
C TYR A 45 -4.67 -4.12 -11.80
N VAL A 46 -3.82 -4.98 -11.24
CA VAL A 46 -2.47 -5.21 -11.75
C VAL A 46 -2.21 -6.72 -11.88
N GLU A 47 -1.92 -7.18 -13.09
CA GLU A 47 -1.50 -8.54 -13.40
C GLU A 47 -0.02 -8.64 -13.79
N GLY A 48 0.65 -7.54 -14.09
CA GLY A 48 2.06 -7.45 -14.46
C GLY A 48 2.96 -6.97 -13.32
N SER A 49 4.27 -7.16 -13.49
CA SER A 49 5.25 -6.60 -12.56
C SER A 49 5.21 -5.08 -12.60
N SER A 50 5.00 -4.45 -11.45
CA SER A 50 4.73 -3.02 -11.38
C SER A 50 5.32 -2.41 -10.12
N GLU A 51 5.59 -1.12 -10.21
CA GLU A 51 5.82 -0.26 -9.06
C GLU A 51 4.67 0.73 -8.93
N ILE A 52 4.07 0.79 -7.73
CA ILE A 52 2.92 1.63 -7.41
C ILE A 52 3.34 2.56 -6.28
N VAL A 53 3.60 3.83 -6.61
CA VAL A 53 4.27 4.77 -5.71
C VAL A 53 3.60 6.14 -5.66
N GLY A 54 3.48 6.70 -4.46
CA GLY A 54 3.04 8.09 -4.25
C GLY A 54 1.61 8.41 -4.73
N ASN A 55 0.77 7.40 -4.92
CA ASN A 55 -0.60 7.61 -5.37
C ASN A 55 -1.55 7.90 -4.21
N ASP A 56 -2.62 8.62 -4.53
CA ASP A 56 -3.80 8.76 -3.70
C ASP A 56 -4.91 7.84 -4.24
N PHE A 57 -5.11 6.71 -3.56
CA PHE A 57 -6.20 5.79 -3.85
C PHE A 57 -7.41 6.13 -2.99
N ASN A 58 -8.40 6.79 -3.58
CA ASN A 58 -9.58 7.25 -2.87
C ASN A 58 -10.85 6.56 -3.38
N GLY A 59 -11.45 5.71 -2.55
CA GLY A 59 -12.69 4.99 -2.83
C GLY A 59 -13.93 5.87 -2.90
N LYS A 60 -13.84 7.13 -2.43
CA LYS A 60 -14.95 8.10 -2.40
C LYS A 60 -16.21 7.57 -1.70
N GLY A 61 -16.02 6.82 -0.62
CA GLY A 61 -17.13 6.24 0.14
C GLY A 61 -17.86 5.11 -0.59
N SER A 62 -17.20 4.41 -1.49
CA SER A 62 -17.77 3.26 -2.20
C SER A 62 -17.02 1.98 -1.88
N ALA A 63 -17.73 0.85 -1.92
CA ALA A 63 -17.10 -0.45 -1.85
C ALA A 63 -16.10 -0.66 -3.01
N GLY A 64 -15.07 -1.41 -2.75
CA GLY A 64 -14.06 -1.76 -3.75
C GLY A 64 -12.71 -2.12 -3.15
N ILE A 65 -11.75 -2.30 -4.02
CA ILE A 65 -10.36 -2.62 -3.69
C ILE A 65 -9.49 -1.49 -4.23
N GLY A 66 -8.67 -0.88 -3.38
CA GLY A 66 -7.78 0.19 -3.80
C GLY A 66 -6.75 -0.30 -4.79
N VAL A 67 -5.90 -1.21 -4.35
CA VAL A 67 -4.90 -1.88 -5.19
C VAL A 67 -5.18 -3.38 -5.19
N ASP A 68 -5.44 -3.92 -6.36
CA ASP A 68 -5.75 -5.34 -6.57
C ASP A 68 -4.67 -5.98 -7.44
N VAL A 69 -3.80 -6.76 -6.82
CA VAL A 69 -2.71 -7.48 -7.49
C VAL A 69 -3.13 -8.93 -7.68
N ASN A 70 -3.08 -9.39 -8.93
CA ASN A 70 -3.42 -10.76 -9.28
C ASN A 70 -2.48 -11.29 -10.37
N GLY A 71 -2.09 -12.55 -10.28
CA GLY A 71 -1.25 -13.17 -11.32
C GLY A 71 -0.40 -14.31 -10.78
N THR A 72 0.20 -15.08 -11.67
CA THR A 72 0.95 -16.29 -11.31
C THR A 72 2.46 -16.05 -11.13
N SER A 73 2.99 -14.96 -11.66
CA SER A 73 4.42 -14.63 -11.59
C SER A 73 4.66 -13.14 -11.42
N THR A 74 3.68 -12.44 -10.90
CA THR A 74 3.72 -11.00 -10.73
C THR A 74 4.52 -10.63 -9.49
N ILE A 75 5.42 -9.68 -9.63
CA ILE A 75 6.16 -9.06 -8.52
C ILE A 75 5.81 -7.58 -8.54
N VAL A 76 5.20 -7.08 -7.47
CA VAL A 76 4.75 -5.70 -7.36
C VAL A 76 5.35 -5.04 -6.14
N LYS A 77 5.89 -3.83 -6.31
CA LYS A 77 6.25 -2.94 -5.20
C LYS A 77 5.10 -1.95 -4.99
N ILE A 78 4.60 -1.83 -3.77
CA ILE A 78 3.51 -0.91 -3.41
C ILE A 78 3.99 -0.08 -2.23
N HIS A 79 4.31 1.20 -2.47
CA HIS A 79 4.90 2.00 -1.41
C HIS A 79 4.57 3.49 -1.50
N ASN A 80 4.65 4.15 -0.36
CA ASN A 80 4.41 5.59 -0.21
C ASN A 80 3.06 6.06 -0.79
N ASN A 81 2.05 5.16 -0.80
CA ASN A 81 0.71 5.51 -1.24
C ASN A 81 -0.18 5.85 -0.05
N GLN A 82 -1.15 6.71 -0.30
CA GLN A 82 -2.31 6.92 0.55
C GLN A 82 -3.48 6.13 -0.02
N ILE A 83 -4.10 5.23 0.77
CA ILE A 83 -5.16 4.33 0.32
C ILE A 83 -6.32 4.41 1.31
N HIS A 84 -7.47 4.95 0.90
CA HIS A 84 -8.51 5.29 1.86
C HIS A 84 -9.92 5.41 1.28
N ASN A 85 -10.90 5.59 2.19
CA ASN A 85 -12.32 5.83 1.86
C ASN A 85 -12.99 4.72 1.04
N TYR A 86 -12.57 3.46 1.23
CA TYR A 86 -13.28 2.31 0.70
C TYR A 86 -14.33 1.88 1.71
N SER A 87 -15.52 2.42 1.58
CA SER A 87 -16.57 2.19 2.56
C SER A 87 -17.91 1.90 1.91
N GLN A 88 -18.75 1.13 2.61
CA GLN A 88 -20.13 0.95 2.23
C GLN A 88 -21.06 1.24 3.40
N VAL A 89 -22.08 2.02 3.12
CA VAL A 89 -23.07 2.48 4.11
C VAL A 89 -24.47 1.94 3.80
N SER A 90 -24.75 1.51 2.58
CA SER A 90 -26.09 1.13 2.15
C SER A 90 -26.30 -0.36 1.96
N ALA A 91 -27.51 -0.77 2.32
CA ALA A 91 -27.96 -2.11 2.62
C ALA A 91 -28.63 -2.83 1.45
N GLN A 92 -28.04 -3.03 0.33
CA GLN A 92 -28.72 -3.87 -0.68
C GLN A 92 -27.80 -4.92 -1.32
N GLY A 93 -27.84 -6.13 -0.80
CA GLY A 93 -27.91 -7.38 -1.57
C GLY A 93 -26.67 -7.94 -2.21
N LEU A 94 -25.49 -7.34 -2.12
CA LEU A 94 -24.27 -7.87 -2.76
C LEU A 94 -23.12 -7.97 -1.75
N SER A 95 -22.22 -8.91 -1.98
CA SER A 95 -20.98 -9.03 -1.20
C SER A 95 -20.15 -7.74 -1.35
N ASN A 96 -20.06 -6.98 -0.29
CA ASN A 96 -19.37 -5.71 -0.30
C ASN A 96 -17.98 -5.86 0.28
N VAL A 97 -17.01 -5.61 -0.58
CA VAL A 97 -15.60 -5.73 -0.27
C VAL A 97 -15.03 -4.33 -0.18
N CYS A 98 -14.52 -3.96 1.01
CA CYS A 98 -13.83 -2.71 1.26
C CYS A 98 -12.40 -3.06 1.66
N ILE A 99 -11.48 -3.11 0.70
CA ILE A 99 -10.11 -3.53 0.90
C ILE A 99 -9.16 -2.46 0.39
N GLY A 100 -8.16 -2.12 1.19
CA GLY A 100 -7.10 -1.21 0.76
C GLY A 100 -6.21 -1.87 -0.31
N ILE A 101 -5.51 -2.95 0.06
CA ILE A 101 -4.64 -3.72 -0.85
C ILE A 101 -5.04 -5.20 -0.80
N ARG A 102 -5.22 -5.82 -1.97
CA ARG A 102 -5.35 -7.27 -2.13
C ARG A 102 -4.19 -7.81 -2.95
N VAL A 103 -3.58 -8.92 -2.49
CA VAL A 103 -2.56 -9.67 -3.25
C VAL A 103 -3.05 -11.11 -3.38
N ASP A 104 -3.43 -11.50 -4.59
CA ASP A 104 -4.11 -12.78 -4.88
C ASP A 104 -3.41 -13.55 -6.01
N GLY A 105 -3.92 -14.73 -6.32
CA GLY A 105 -3.32 -15.63 -7.29
C GLY A 105 -2.05 -16.28 -6.72
N GLN A 106 -0.94 -16.11 -7.35
CA GLN A 106 0.41 -16.46 -6.86
C GLN A 106 1.33 -15.25 -6.95
N ALA A 107 0.75 -14.07 -6.94
CA ALA A 107 1.47 -12.82 -6.98
C ALA A 107 2.30 -12.63 -5.71
N LYS A 108 3.43 -11.93 -5.83
CA LYS A 108 4.27 -11.49 -4.72
C LYS A 108 4.24 -9.99 -4.66
N ALA A 109 4.21 -9.44 -3.46
CA ALA A 109 4.26 -8.01 -3.29
C ALA A 109 5.21 -7.62 -2.16
N ASP A 110 5.95 -6.54 -2.39
CA ASP A 110 6.64 -5.78 -1.36
C ASP A 110 5.80 -4.55 -1.06
N ILE A 111 5.11 -4.57 0.09
CA ILE A 111 4.18 -3.52 0.53
C ILE A 111 4.86 -2.77 1.67
N PHE A 112 5.33 -1.55 1.41
CA PHE A 112 6.07 -0.82 2.42
C PHE A 112 5.75 0.67 2.41
N ASN A 113 5.81 1.27 3.59
CA ASN A 113 5.61 2.71 3.75
C ASN A 113 4.30 3.24 3.13
N ASN A 114 3.19 2.52 3.26
CA ASN A 114 1.88 3.04 2.86
C ASN A 114 1.09 3.53 4.07
N LEU A 115 0.14 4.41 3.78
CA LEU A 115 -0.87 4.91 4.69
C LEU A 115 -2.22 4.33 4.26
N ILE A 116 -2.82 3.46 5.07
CA ILE A 116 -4.04 2.73 4.70
C ILE A 116 -5.09 2.93 5.78
N PHE A 117 -6.22 3.55 5.43
CA PHE A 117 -7.23 3.86 6.42
C PHE A 117 -8.65 3.92 5.84
N ASP A 118 -9.64 3.87 6.72
CA ASP A 118 -11.06 3.96 6.36
C ASP A 118 -11.50 2.97 5.27
N CYS A 119 -11.00 1.71 5.39
CA CYS A 119 -11.49 0.59 4.59
C CYS A 119 -12.50 -0.19 5.41
N TYR A 120 -13.76 0.24 5.45
CA TYR A 120 -14.75 -0.33 6.35
C TYR A 120 -16.09 -0.64 5.69
N ASP A 121 -16.77 -1.65 6.21
CA ASP A 121 -18.15 -1.97 5.89
C ASP A 121 -19.05 -1.72 7.11
N ARG A 122 -19.99 -0.78 6.97
CA ARG A 122 -20.99 -0.47 7.99
C ARG A 122 -22.22 -1.36 7.95
N HIS A 123 -22.28 -2.28 7.01
CA HIS A 123 -23.47 -3.10 6.83
C HIS A 123 -23.42 -4.38 7.67
N GLY A 124 -24.40 -4.55 8.53
CA GLY A 124 -24.45 -5.63 9.52
C GLY A 124 -24.95 -7.00 9.04
N GLY A 125 -25.18 -7.21 7.75
CA GLY A 125 -26.13 -8.25 7.31
C GLY A 125 -25.57 -9.44 6.55
N GLY A 126 -24.28 -9.69 6.39
CA GLY A 126 -23.81 -10.81 5.59
C GLY A 126 -22.41 -11.34 5.93
N ILE A 127 -22.20 -12.62 5.65
CA ILE A 127 -20.90 -13.29 5.82
C ILE A 127 -19.84 -12.83 4.83
N ASN A 128 -20.26 -12.20 3.73
CA ASN A 128 -19.38 -11.77 2.62
C ASN A 128 -18.97 -10.29 2.69
N HIS A 129 -19.28 -9.61 3.75
CA HIS A 129 -18.93 -8.21 3.96
C HIS A 129 -17.59 -8.11 4.69
N VAL A 130 -16.65 -7.37 4.15
CA VAL A 130 -15.30 -7.25 4.71
C VAL A 130 -14.81 -5.81 4.67
N GLY A 131 -14.14 -5.41 5.75
CA GLY A 131 -13.39 -4.16 5.82
C GLY A 131 -11.95 -4.49 6.24
N ILE A 132 -11.01 -4.50 5.29
CA ILE A 132 -9.65 -4.98 5.49
C ILE A 132 -8.64 -3.97 4.89
N GLY A 133 -7.61 -3.63 5.65
CA GLY A 133 -6.53 -2.80 5.12
C GLY A 133 -5.70 -3.55 4.07
N ILE A 134 -5.12 -4.70 4.45
CA ILE A 134 -4.32 -5.54 3.55
C ILE A 134 -4.81 -6.98 3.61
N PHE A 135 -5.14 -7.53 2.44
CA PHE A 135 -5.64 -8.90 2.29
C PHE A 135 -4.74 -9.72 1.37
N VAL A 136 -4.20 -10.82 1.89
CA VAL A 136 -3.35 -11.77 1.17
C VAL A 136 -3.99 -13.16 1.26
N PRO A 137 -4.97 -13.48 0.40
CA PRO A 137 -5.74 -14.73 0.48
C PRO A 137 -5.01 -15.97 -0.01
N SER A 138 -3.88 -15.84 -0.68
CA SER A 138 -3.11 -16.95 -1.24
C SER A 138 -1.70 -17.02 -0.67
N THR A 139 -1.04 -18.18 -0.85
CA THR A 139 0.37 -18.37 -0.48
C THR A 139 1.26 -17.54 -1.40
N SER A 140 1.54 -16.31 -1.05
CA SER A 140 2.49 -15.46 -1.75
C SER A 140 3.66 -15.14 -0.82
N GLY A 141 4.88 -15.04 -1.36
CA GLY A 141 6.03 -14.53 -0.62
C GLY A 141 5.93 -13.01 -0.47
N THR A 142 4.86 -12.52 0.12
CA THR A 142 4.59 -11.08 0.29
C THR A 142 5.24 -10.56 1.56
N SER A 143 5.89 -9.41 1.46
CA SER A 143 6.42 -8.66 2.60
C SER A 143 5.59 -7.39 2.84
N ILE A 144 5.29 -7.11 4.11
CA ILE A 144 4.50 -5.96 4.56
C ILE A 144 5.30 -5.27 5.67
N ILE A 145 5.93 -4.14 5.35
CA ILE A 145 6.93 -3.51 6.22
C ILE A 145 6.70 -2.00 6.32
N GLY A 146 6.64 -1.47 7.54
CA GLY A 146 6.62 -0.02 7.75
C GLY A 146 5.35 0.69 7.30
N ASN A 147 4.22 -0.02 7.18
CA ASN A 147 2.95 0.61 6.84
C ASN A 147 2.20 1.09 8.09
N ALA A 148 1.42 2.15 7.93
CA ALA A 148 0.49 2.63 8.96
C ALA A 148 -0.95 2.32 8.56
N LEU A 149 -1.70 1.63 9.43
CA LEU A 149 -3.05 1.16 9.17
C LEU A 149 -4.00 1.52 10.31
N TRP A 150 -5.19 2.06 9.98
CA TRP A 150 -6.28 2.25 10.93
C TRP A 150 -7.64 2.32 10.23
N GLY A 151 -8.74 2.34 11.01
CA GLY A 151 -10.08 2.53 10.47
C GLY A 151 -10.56 1.42 9.51
N CYS A 152 -9.88 0.28 9.47
CA CYS A 152 -10.27 -0.85 8.60
C CYS A 152 -11.04 -1.87 9.45
N TYR A 153 -12.36 -1.94 9.27
CA TYR A 153 -13.22 -2.79 10.11
C TYR A 153 -14.55 -3.11 9.45
N LYS A 154 -15.23 -4.10 10.00
CA LYS A 154 -16.64 -4.39 9.73
C LYS A 154 -17.50 -3.92 10.91
N TRP A 155 -18.51 -3.11 10.63
CA TRP A 155 -19.49 -2.68 11.62
C TRP A 155 -20.42 -3.86 11.98
N ASN A 156 -20.73 -4.03 13.25
CA ASN A 156 -21.80 -4.92 13.69
C ASN A 156 -21.53 -6.44 13.75
N SER A 157 -20.31 -6.90 13.79
CA SER A 157 -20.06 -8.30 14.09
C SER A 157 -19.22 -8.49 15.35
N ASN A 158 -19.87 -8.85 16.42
CA ASN A 158 -19.19 -9.26 17.65
C ASN A 158 -18.34 -10.54 17.49
N GLN A 159 -18.42 -11.20 16.34
CA GLN A 159 -17.80 -12.51 16.12
C GLN A 159 -17.29 -12.77 14.69
N SER A 160 -17.24 -11.77 13.81
CA SER A 160 -16.76 -12.04 12.45
C SER A 160 -15.23 -12.10 12.39
N PRO A 161 -14.65 -13.17 11.85
CA PRO A 161 -13.22 -13.25 11.56
C PRO A 161 -12.74 -12.20 10.55
N ASN A 162 -13.64 -11.44 9.97
CA ASN A 162 -13.40 -10.51 8.87
C ASN A 162 -13.17 -9.05 9.29
N ASN A 163 -13.05 -8.77 10.59
CA ASN A 163 -12.80 -7.45 11.15
C ASN A 163 -11.30 -7.26 11.40
N ARG A 164 -10.50 -7.05 10.34
CA ARG A 164 -9.04 -7.15 10.43
C ARG A 164 -8.33 -6.05 9.68
N LEU A 165 -7.31 -5.46 10.31
CA LEU A 165 -6.40 -4.54 9.61
C LEU A 165 -5.58 -5.28 8.54
N VAL A 166 -5.14 -6.49 8.85
CA VAL A 166 -4.44 -7.37 7.90
C VAL A 166 -5.00 -8.78 8.00
N TRP A 167 -5.29 -9.37 6.87
CA TRP A 167 -5.71 -10.77 6.79
C TRP A 167 -4.83 -11.54 5.81
N ALA A 168 -4.04 -12.47 6.34
CA ALA A 168 -3.22 -13.40 5.60
C ALA A 168 -3.41 -14.80 6.20
N PRO A 169 -4.31 -15.63 5.65
CA PRO A 169 -4.67 -16.92 6.22
C PRO A 169 -3.62 -18.02 5.98
N PHE A 170 -2.58 -17.74 5.19
CA PHE A 170 -1.55 -18.72 4.83
C PHE A 170 -0.16 -18.29 5.30
N TYR A 171 0.77 -19.26 5.33
CA TYR A 171 2.17 -19.07 5.65
C TYR A 171 2.89 -18.24 4.58
N ASN A 172 4.10 -17.76 4.89
CA ASN A 172 4.99 -16.98 4.01
C ASN A 172 4.63 -15.50 3.80
N VAL A 173 3.92 -14.88 4.73
CA VAL A 173 3.80 -13.43 4.79
C VAL A 173 4.68 -12.90 5.91
N ILE A 174 5.56 -11.97 5.58
CA ILE A 174 6.39 -11.24 6.54
C ILE A 174 5.69 -9.95 6.89
N PHE A 175 5.40 -9.74 8.18
CA PHE A 175 4.74 -8.54 8.68
C PHE A 175 5.60 -7.90 9.77
N LYS A 176 6.31 -6.83 9.43
CA LYS A 176 7.33 -6.24 10.31
C LYS A 176 7.21 -4.72 10.39
N LYS A 177 7.46 -4.17 11.60
CA LYS A 177 7.61 -2.73 11.78
C LYS A 177 6.44 -1.92 11.25
N ASN A 178 5.23 -2.47 11.27
CA ASN A 178 4.01 -1.74 10.90
C ASN A 178 3.39 -1.09 12.14
N PHE A 179 2.61 -0.06 11.92
CA PHE A 179 1.81 0.61 12.92
C PHE A 179 0.33 0.29 12.71
N LEU A 180 -0.30 -0.23 13.75
CA LEU A 180 -1.70 -0.62 13.76
C LEU A 180 -2.43 0.19 14.83
N TRP A 181 -3.28 1.12 14.40
CA TRP A 181 -4.00 1.97 15.34
C TRP A 181 -5.44 1.54 15.50
N LYS A 182 -5.81 1.21 16.72
CA LYS A 182 -7.15 0.85 17.11
C LYS A 182 -7.93 2.09 17.49
N GLN A 183 -8.69 2.66 16.58
CA GLN A 183 -9.52 3.85 16.82
C GLN A 183 -10.90 3.54 17.42
N GLN A 184 -11.31 2.27 17.48
CA GLN A 184 -12.63 1.86 17.98
C GLN A 184 -12.53 0.59 18.83
N ASP A 185 -13.31 0.49 19.89
CA ASP A 185 -13.31 -0.66 20.81
C ASP A 185 -13.63 -2.00 20.14
N ARG A 186 -14.39 -1.98 19.08
CA ARG A 186 -14.79 -3.18 18.32
C ARG A 186 -13.80 -3.58 17.23
N GLN A 187 -12.78 -2.79 17.00
CA GLN A 187 -11.75 -3.08 16.02
C GLN A 187 -10.76 -4.09 16.59
N SER A 188 -10.65 -5.21 15.95
CA SER A 188 -9.67 -6.20 16.31
C SER A 188 -8.33 -5.88 15.68
N THR A 189 -7.29 -5.74 16.49
CA THR A 189 -5.94 -5.37 16.03
C THR A 189 -5.09 -6.58 15.69
N THR A 190 -5.36 -7.71 16.30
CA THR A 190 -4.54 -8.90 16.15
C THR A 190 -5.21 -9.83 15.18
N HIS A 191 -4.73 -9.89 13.96
CA HIS A 191 -5.44 -10.76 13.11
C HIS A 191 -4.68 -11.33 11.96
N PHE A 192 -3.74 -12.11 12.32
CA PHE A 192 -3.15 -13.10 11.46
C PHE A 192 -3.89 -14.44 11.69
N ALA A 193 -4.77 -14.83 10.79
CA ALA A 193 -5.23 -16.20 10.75
C ALA A 193 -4.08 -17.01 10.15
N GLY A 194 -3.36 -17.75 11.00
CA GLY A 194 -2.32 -18.70 10.61
C GLY A 194 -1.09 -18.11 9.92
N GLY A 195 0.10 -18.49 10.37
CA GLY A 195 1.32 -18.48 9.60
C GLY A 195 1.97 -17.15 9.18
N VAL A 196 1.49 -16.00 9.63
CA VAL A 196 2.17 -14.73 9.42
C VAL A 196 3.30 -14.57 10.42
N GLN A 197 4.51 -14.28 9.92
CA GLN A 197 5.63 -13.90 10.78
C GLN A 197 5.48 -12.43 11.19
N SER A 198 4.89 -12.21 12.36
CA SER A 198 4.69 -10.86 12.92
C SER A 198 5.87 -10.49 13.83
N VAL A 199 6.60 -9.44 13.48
CA VAL A 199 7.79 -9.00 14.23
C VAL A 199 7.80 -7.49 14.40
N ASP A 200 8.01 -7.05 15.64
CA ASP A 200 8.24 -5.64 15.99
C ASP A 200 7.20 -4.65 15.43
N ASN A 201 5.95 -5.04 15.37
CA ASN A 201 4.87 -4.14 14.99
C ASN A 201 4.40 -3.33 16.21
N ILE A 202 4.03 -2.09 15.98
CA ILE A 202 3.49 -1.19 17.01
C ILE A 202 1.97 -1.30 16.97
N ILE A 203 1.36 -1.61 18.10
CA ILE A 203 -0.10 -1.63 18.27
C ILE A 203 -0.50 -0.49 19.19
N GLU A 204 -1.16 0.53 18.64
CA GLU A 204 -1.67 1.64 19.41
C GLU A 204 -3.16 1.42 19.74
N ASN A 205 -3.45 1.29 21.01
CA ASN A 205 -4.81 1.09 21.51
C ASN A 205 -5.43 2.38 22.07
N ASN A 206 -4.64 3.42 22.25
CA ASN A 206 -5.14 4.71 22.70
C ASN A 206 -5.79 5.44 21.53
N GLN A 207 -7.11 5.60 21.57
CA GLN A 207 -7.89 6.26 20.53
C GLN A 207 -7.61 7.75 20.41
N THR A 208 -7.05 8.35 21.44
CA THR A 208 -6.68 9.78 21.50
C THR A 208 -5.19 10.00 21.32
N ALA A 209 -4.43 8.99 20.89
CA ALA A 209 -3.01 9.13 20.63
C ALA A 209 -2.75 10.20 19.56
N VAL A 210 -1.75 11.05 19.82
CA VAL A 210 -1.31 12.07 18.87
C VAL A 210 -0.32 11.42 17.91
N VAL A 211 -0.82 10.96 16.79
CA VAL A 211 -0.05 10.25 15.76
C VAL A 211 0.34 11.19 14.62
N PHE A 212 -0.58 12.03 14.19
CA PHE A 212 -0.43 12.97 13.07
C PHE A 212 -0.64 14.40 13.54
N ASN A 213 -0.15 15.36 12.77
CA ASN A 213 -0.27 16.78 13.10
C ASN A 213 -1.74 17.25 13.15
N ASP A 214 -2.53 16.93 12.14
CA ASP A 214 -3.95 17.28 12.10
C ASP A 214 -4.78 16.25 11.31
N LEU A 215 -5.08 15.15 11.97
CA LEU A 215 -5.87 14.06 11.39
C LEU A 215 -7.25 14.53 10.88
N ALA A 216 -7.86 15.48 11.58
CA ALA A 216 -9.20 15.98 11.27
C ALA A 216 -9.25 16.75 9.95
N ASN A 217 -8.20 17.46 9.62
CA ASN A 217 -8.05 18.21 8.37
C ASN A 217 -7.24 17.49 7.29
N GLY A 218 -6.88 16.21 7.54
CA GLY A 218 -6.17 15.39 6.56
C GLY A 218 -4.67 15.66 6.48
N ASP A 219 -4.09 16.32 7.47
CA ASP A 219 -2.64 16.40 7.60
C ASP A 219 -2.11 15.16 8.32
N PHE A 220 -1.70 14.19 7.51
CA PHE A 220 -1.14 12.92 7.97
C PHE A 220 0.38 12.96 8.17
N THR A 221 0.99 14.13 8.18
CA THR A 221 2.40 14.29 8.56
C THR A 221 2.57 13.80 10.00
N PRO A 222 3.53 12.92 10.30
CA PRO A 222 3.75 12.46 11.66
C PRO A 222 3.99 13.62 12.62
N HIS A 223 3.27 13.62 13.73
CA HIS A 223 3.54 14.58 14.79
C HIS A 223 4.95 14.35 15.38
N PRO A 224 5.69 15.37 15.79
CA PRO A 224 7.07 15.21 16.31
C PRO A 224 7.22 14.21 17.46
N SER A 225 6.16 13.97 18.24
CA SER A 225 6.13 12.95 19.29
C SER A 225 5.55 11.60 18.84
N SER A 226 5.29 11.42 17.56
CA SER A 226 4.66 10.21 17.06
C SER A 226 5.54 8.98 17.18
N ALA A 227 4.94 7.86 17.54
CA ALA A 227 5.60 6.56 17.52
C ALA A 227 5.97 6.07 16.10
N LEU A 228 5.58 6.79 15.06
CA LEU A 228 5.93 6.48 13.67
C LEU A 228 7.37 6.86 13.32
N ILE A 229 7.90 7.91 13.98
CA ILE A 229 9.20 8.49 13.65
C ILE A 229 10.33 7.53 14.04
N ASN A 230 11.24 7.25 13.10
CA ASN A 230 12.39 6.36 13.24
C ASN A 230 12.02 4.92 13.72
N ALA A 231 10.78 4.50 13.55
CA ALA A 231 10.26 3.22 14.05
C ALA A 231 10.20 2.11 12.99
N GLY A 232 10.37 2.44 11.73
CA GLY A 232 10.31 1.52 10.61
C GLY A 232 11.53 0.59 10.51
N SER A 233 11.85 0.15 9.31
CA SER A 233 12.95 -0.77 9.05
C SER A 233 14.30 -0.15 9.43
N SER A 234 15.20 -0.95 10.00
CA SER A 234 16.59 -0.53 10.26
C SER A 234 17.53 -0.83 9.08
N LEU A 235 17.01 -1.39 7.98
CA LEU A 235 17.83 -1.66 6.81
C LEU A 235 18.08 -0.36 6.04
N PRO A 236 19.35 -0.02 5.70
CA PRO A 236 19.70 1.26 5.06
C PRO A 236 18.92 1.58 3.78
N ARG A 237 18.52 0.56 3.02
CA ARG A 237 17.71 0.74 1.80
C ARG A 237 16.31 1.34 2.03
N TYR A 238 15.86 1.37 3.27
CA TYR A 238 14.58 1.98 3.67
C TYR A 238 14.76 3.30 4.42
N ASN A 239 16.00 3.76 4.64
CA ASN A 239 16.23 5.01 5.34
C ASN A 239 15.52 6.18 4.65
N ASP A 240 15.15 7.15 5.45
CA ASP A 240 14.59 8.40 5.00
C ASP A 240 15.63 9.23 4.23
N ARG A 241 15.19 10.29 3.58
CA ARG A 241 16.07 11.11 2.73
C ARG A 241 17.18 11.83 3.47
N ASP A 242 16.98 12.10 4.74
CA ASP A 242 18.00 12.69 5.62
C ASP A 242 18.98 11.66 6.18
N ALA A 243 18.89 10.42 5.69
CA ALA A 243 19.63 9.24 6.14
C ALA A 243 19.27 8.77 7.55
N SER A 244 18.26 9.33 8.19
CA SER A 244 17.70 8.79 9.43
C SER A 244 17.06 7.42 9.18
N ARG A 245 16.77 6.71 10.28
CA ARG A 245 16.05 5.45 10.19
C ARG A 245 14.64 5.69 9.68
N ASN A 246 14.16 4.78 8.85
CA ASN A 246 12.85 4.79 8.24
C ASN A 246 11.70 5.12 9.22
N ASP A 247 10.87 6.08 8.83
CA ASP A 247 9.59 6.35 9.45
C ASP A 247 8.54 5.32 9.00
N ILE A 248 7.56 5.04 9.83
CA ILE A 248 6.42 4.19 9.46
C ILE A 248 5.37 5.04 8.74
N GLY A 249 4.81 4.50 7.65
CA GLY A 249 3.79 5.17 6.86
C GLY A 249 4.33 5.85 5.61
N MET A 250 3.47 6.57 4.89
CA MET A 250 3.79 7.09 3.55
C MET A 250 4.91 8.12 3.51
N PHE A 251 5.26 8.70 4.63
CA PHE A 251 6.30 9.72 4.74
C PHE A 251 7.70 9.14 4.92
N GLY A 252 7.80 7.85 5.27
CA GLY A 252 9.07 7.17 5.46
C GLY A 252 9.72 6.72 4.15
N GLY A 253 11.03 6.52 4.23
CA GLY A 253 11.84 6.04 3.12
C GLY A 253 12.27 7.14 2.12
N HIS A 254 13.27 6.82 1.34
CA HIS A 254 13.85 7.76 0.37
C HIS A 254 12.91 8.08 -0.81
N ASN A 255 11.88 7.28 -1.03
CA ASN A 255 10.92 7.46 -2.12
C ASN A 255 9.78 8.44 -1.78
N PHE A 256 9.65 8.87 -0.52
CA PHE A 256 8.68 9.91 -0.20
C PHE A 256 9.12 11.25 -0.76
N ILE A 257 8.24 11.89 -1.51
CA ILE A 257 8.44 13.21 -2.08
C ILE A 257 7.33 14.11 -1.57
N PRO A 258 7.60 15.00 -0.62
CA PRO A 258 6.66 16.04 -0.23
C PRO A 258 6.25 16.82 -1.47
N ASP A 259 4.96 17.06 -1.67
CA ASP A 259 4.44 17.81 -2.81
C ASP A 259 4.78 17.22 -4.19
N GLY A 260 5.02 15.90 -4.27
CA GLY A 260 5.35 15.23 -5.53
C GLY A 260 4.37 15.47 -6.68
N ARG A 261 3.17 15.97 -6.35
CA ARG A 261 2.14 16.35 -7.33
C ARG A 261 2.26 17.78 -7.83
N THR A 262 3.02 18.64 -7.15
CA THR A 262 3.09 20.09 -7.44
C THR A 262 4.49 20.58 -7.74
N THR A 263 5.51 19.74 -7.55
CA THR A 263 6.90 20.15 -7.81
C THR A 263 7.23 20.11 -9.29
N ASN A 264 7.84 21.18 -9.79
CA ASN A 264 8.41 21.25 -11.13
C ASN A 264 9.87 20.72 -11.21
N LYS A 265 10.33 20.08 -10.13
CA LYS A 265 11.67 19.50 -10.08
C LYS A 265 11.65 18.06 -10.58
N PRO A 266 12.74 17.57 -11.17
CA PRO A 266 12.87 16.16 -11.51
C PRO A 266 12.72 15.28 -10.27
N ILE A 267 11.98 14.20 -10.41
CA ILE A 267 11.75 13.20 -9.37
C ILE A 267 12.36 11.89 -9.84
N VAL A 268 13.14 11.24 -8.99
CA VAL A 268 13.58 9.87 -9.21
C VAL A 268 12.49 8.95 -8.71
N LEU A 269 11.90 8.17 -9.60
CA LEU A 269 10.83 7.22 -9.29
C LEU A 269 11.38 5.84 -8.96
N ASP A 270 12.45 5.45 -9.62
CA ASP A 270 13.13 4.18 -9.41
C ASP A 270 14.63 4.35 -9.60
N LEU A 271 15.40 3.68 -8.75
CA LEU A 271 16.86 3.63 -8.81
C LEU A 271 17.30 2.20 -8.54
N ASP A 272 17.85 1.55 -9.54
CA ASP A 272 18.46 0.23 -9.40
C ASP A 272 19.99 0.34 -9.58
N VAL A 273 20.70 -0.31 -8.67
CA VAL A 273 22.17 -0.35 -8.68
C VAL A 273 22.61 -1.80 -8.66
N THR A 274 23.17 -2.28 -9.77
CA THR A 274 23.53 -3.68 -9.93
C THR A 274 24.95 -3.83 -10.53
N PRO A 275 25.83 -4.61 -9.88
CA PRO A 275 25.73 -5.14 -8.51
C PRO A 275 26.00 -4.06 -7.45
N ILE A 276 25.54 -4.25 -6.23
CA ILE A 276 25.74 -3.29 -5.12
C ILE A 276 27.17 -3.27 -4.57
N ALA A 277 27.99 -4.20 -4.97
CA ALA A 277 29.43 -4.28 -4.65
C ALA A 277 30.20 -4.86 -5.82
N VAL A 278 31.32 -4.25 -6.15
CA VAL A 278 32.22 -4.69 -7.24
C VAL A 278 33.66 -4.76 -6.75
N PRO A 279 34.50 -5.69 -7.27
CA PRO A 279 35.93 -5.67 -7.04
C PRO A 279 36.57 -4.42 -7.67
N ILE A 280 37.79 -4.10 -7.27
CA ILE A 280 38.55 -2.98 -7.85
C ILE A 280 38.67 -3.18 -9.37
N GLY A 281 38.26 -2.17 -10.13
CA GLY A 281 38.22 -2.20 -11.59
C GLY A 281 36.95 -2.81 -12.20
N GLY A 282 35.96 -3.22 -11.37
CA GLY A 282 34.67 -3.67 -11.83
C GLY A 282 33.73 -2.52 -12.22
N SER A 283 32.60 -2.86 -12.85
CA SER A 283 31.60 -1.91 -13.31
C SER A 283 30.31 -2.07 -12.52
N VAL A 284 29.64 -0.95 -12.24
CA VAL A 284 28.29 -0.91 -11.68
C VAL A 284 27.35 -0.35 -12.74
N THR A 285 26.22 -0.99 -12.94
CA THR A 285 25.13 -0.44 -13.75
C THR A 285 24.17 0.29 -12.83
N ILE A 286 23.88 1.55 -13.15
CA ILE A 286 22.90 2.37 -12.45
C ILE A 286 21.77 2.62 -13.44
N GLU A 287 20.59 2.07 -13.15
CA GLU A 287 19.37 2.34 -13.89
C GLU A 287 18.49 3.29 -13.08
N LEU A 288 18.08 4.37 -13.71
CA LEU A 288 17.31 5.43 -13.09
C LEU A 288 16.07 5.71 -13.93
N THR A 289 14.91 5.71 -13.29
CA THR A 289 13.68 6.21 -13.88
C THR A 289 13.27 7.49 -13.17
N GLY A 290 13.14 8.56 -13.92
CA GLY A 290 12.73 9.86 -13.42
C GLY A 290 11.53 10.43 -14.16
N ALA A 291 10.84 11.35 -13.53
CA ALA A 291 9.79 12.14 -14.14
C ALA A 291 9.95 13.63 -13.78
N THR A 292 9.48 14.49 -14.69
CA THR A 292 9.28 15.91 -14.39
C THR A 292 7.79 16.18 -14.32
N VAL A 293 7.41 16.93 -13.30
CA VAL A 293 6.04 17.47 -13.17
C VAL A 293 5.98 18.73 -13.99
N LYS A 294 5.02 18.84 -14.89
CA LYS A 294 4.71 20.08 -15.63
C LYS A 294 3.56 20.80 -14.98
#